data_c5585ac83601b4e105998623e5333175
#
_entry.id   c5585ac83601b4e105998623e5333175
#
_cell.length_a   1.000
_cell.length_b   1.000
_cell.length_c   1.000
_cell.angle_alpha   90.00
_cell.angle_beta   90.00
_cell.angle_gamma   90.00
#
_symmetry.space_group_name_H-M   'P 1'
#
loop_
_entity.id
_entity.type
_entity.pdbx_description
1 polymer ?
#
loop_
_entity_poly.entity_id
_entity_poly.type
_entity_poly.pdbx_seq_one_letter_code
_entity_poly.pdbx_strand_id
1 'polypeptide(L)'
;MPYMDSQNAERLVGTYADMILRISYIYLKNTADAEDICQDVFLKLLKNEIVFDSPGHEKAWIIRATMNACKDLLRTNFWKRAVDLDASAELEAPAVKESALLDEVMKLPKNYRASIYLYYYEGYTVKEIAAILGKSENAISAYLSRGRKKLKLQLLPSGVERRSDYVTDV
;
A
#
# COMPACT_ATOMS: atom_id res chain seq x y z
N MET A 1 -22.36 20.63 -15.79
CA MET A 1 -21.46 19.66 -15.14
C MET A 1 -20.66 18.96 -16.21
N PRO A 2 -19.36 19.20 -16.34
CA PRO A 2 -18.56 18.32 -17.16
C PRO A 2 -18.48 16.98 -16.43
N TYR A 3 -19.26 16.02 -16.88
CA TYR A 3 -18.99 14.64 -16.53
C TYR A 3 -17.62 14.29 -17.11
N MET A 4 -16.77 13.69 -16.30
CA MET A 4 -15.54 13.08 -16.81
C MET A 4 -15.96 12.22 -18.01
N ASP A 5 -15.32 12.45 -19.16
CA ASP A 5 -15.57 11.69 -20.37
C ASP A 5 -15.46 10.18 -20.04
N SER A 6 -16.43 9.41 -20.50
CA SER A 6 -16.48 7.95 -20.31
C SER A 6 -15.15 7.27 -20.69
N GLN A 7 -14.52 7.77 -21.73
CA GLN A 7 -13.24 7.31 -22.21
C GLN A 7 -12.10 7.53 -21.19
N ASN A 8 -12.11 8.67 -20.51
CA ASN A 8 -11.12 8.96 -19.47
C ASN A 8 -11.37 8.15 -18.19
N ALA A 9 -12.63 7.91 -17.85
CA ALA A 9 -12.99 7.04 -16.73
C ALA A 9 -12.52 5.59 -16.99
N GLU A 10 -12.75 5.06 -18.18
CA GLU A 10 -12.26 3.72 -18.57
C GLU A 10 -10.74 3.65 -18.54
N ARG A 11 -10.04 4.68 -19.01
CA ARG A 11 -8.59 4.77 -18.93
C ARG A 11 -8.08 4.71 -17.49
N LEU A 12 -8.66 5.50 -16.60
CA LEU A 12 -8.26 5.55 -15.20
C LEU A 12 -8.49 4.20 -14.51
N VAL A 13 -9.62 3.58 -14.71
CA VAL A 13 -9.91 2.24 -14.15
C VAL A 13 -8.93 1.21 -14.69
N GLY A 14 -8.74 1.15 -16.00
CA GLY A 14 -7.83 0.21 -16.64
C GLY A 14 -6.37 0.37 -16.22
N THR A 15 -5.96 1.61 -15.94
CA THR A 15 -4.58 1.92 -15.55
C THR A 15 -4.31 1.69 -14.07
N TYR A 16 -5.26 2.02 -13.19
CA TYR A 16 -4.98 2.16 -11.75
C TYR A 16 -5.74 1.21 -10.84
N ALA A 17 -6.78 0.51 -11.32
CA ALA A 17 -7.60 -0.35 -10.44
C ALA A 17 -6.76 -1.40 -9.71
N ASP A 18 -5.90 -2.12 -10.42
CA ASP A 18 -5.03 -3.15 -9.83
C ASP A 18 -4.06 -2.57 -8.80
N MET A 19 -3.49 -1.41 -9.09
CA MET A 19 -2.58 -0.72 -8.17
C MET A 19 -3.30 -0.29 -6.89
N ILE A 20 -4.49 0.27 -7.00
CA ILE A 20 -5.30 0.67 -5.86
C ILE A 20 -5.66 -0.54 -5.00
N LEU A 21 -6.07 -1.64 -5.62
CA LEU A 21 -6.40 -2.89 -4.93
C LEU A 21 -5.17 -3.46 -4.19
N ARG A 22 -4.00 -3.49 -4.83
CA ARG A 22 -2.76 -3.97 -4.20
C ARG A 22 -2.35 -3.11 -3.00
N ILE A 23 -2.35 -1.79 -3.14
CA ILE A 23 -2.00 -0.87 -2.05
C ILE A 23 -2.99 -1.02 -0.90
N SER A 24 -4.27 -1.07 -1.20
CA SER A 24 -5.32 -1.24 -0.20
C SER A 24 -5.18 -2.56 0.53
N TYR A 25 -4.88 -3.64 -0.17
CA TYR A 25 -4.62 -4.94 0.44
C TYR A 25 -3.38 -4.94 1.35
N ILE A 26 -2.31 -4.24 0.94
CA ILE A 26 -1.10 -4.07 1.76
C ILE A 26 -1.44 -3.43 3.11
N TYR A 27 -2.34 -2.47 3.14
CA TYR A 27 -2.77 -1.81 4.37
C TYR A 27 -3.81 -2.60 5.16
N LEU A 28 -4.79 -3.16 4.49
CA LEU A 28 -6.02 -3.66 5.13
C LEU A 28 -6.02 -5.16 5.34
N LYS A 29 -5.27 -5.92 4.55
CA LYS A 29 -5.26 -7.40 4.54
C LYS A 29 -6.66 -8.02 4.33
N ASN A 30 -7.54 -7.30 3.67
CA ASN A 30 -8.94 -7.68 3.46
C ASN A 30 -9.35 -7.28 2.05
N THR A 31 -9.78 -8.25 1.25
CA THR A 31 -10.14 -8.04 -0.15
C THR A 31 -11.41 -7.21 -0.29
N ALA A 32 -12.42 -7.46 0.52
CA ALA A 32 -13.68 -6.72 0.48
C ALA A 32 -13.47 -5.23 0.81
N ASP A 33 -12.69 -4.93 1.85
CA ASP A 33 -12.34 -3.56 2.21
C ASP A 33 -11.48 -2.90 1.11
N ALA A 34 -10.56 -3.65 0.49
CA ALA A 34 -9.76 -3.15 -0.62
C ALA A 34 -10.63 -2.77 -1.83
N GLU A 35 -11.63 -3.54 -2.16
CA GLU A 35 -12.60 -3.24 -3.22
C GLU A 35 -13.41 -1.98 -2.91
N ASP A 36 -13.85 -1.81 -1.66
CA ASP A 36 -14.55 -0.60 -1.20
C ASP A 36 -13.68 0.64 -1.33
N ILE A 37 -12.41 0.56 -0.93
CA ILE A 37 -11.44 1.65 -1.09
C ILE A 37 -11.24 1.97 -2.58
N CYS A 38 -11.14 0.96 -3.43
CA CYS A 38 -11.01 1.17 -4.88
C CYS A 38 -12.17 1.98 -5.45
N GLN A 39 -13.39 1.64 -5.08
CA GLN A 39 -14.58 2.39 -5.47
C GLN A 39 -14.56 3.83 -4.94
N ASP A 40 -14.21 4.02 -3.68
CA ASP A 40 -14.15 5.34 -3.05
C ASP A 40 -13.12 6.26 -3.71
N VAL A 41 -11.95 5.73 -4.06
CA VAL A 41 -10.91 6.49 -4.75
C VAL A 41 -11.37 6.91 -6.15
N PHE A 42 -11.99 6.02 -6.91
CA PHE A 42 -12.54 6.38 -8.22
C PHE A 42 -13.69 7.38 -8.12
N LEU A 43 -14.59 7.25 -7.15
CA LEU A 43 -15.63 8.24 -6.90
C LEU A 43 -15.05 9.61 -6.58
N LYS A 44 -13.98 9.66 -5.81
CA LYS A 44 -13.28 10.90 -5.48
C LYS A 44 -12.62 11.53 -6.72
N LEU A 45 -12.01 10.72 -7.57
CA LEU A 45 -11.47 11.18 -8.86
C LEU A 45 -12.56 11.77 -9.76
N LEU A 46 -13.71 11.11 -9.84
CA LEU A 46 -14.81 11.53 -10.69
C LEU A 46 -15.51 12.80 -10.20
N LYS A 47 -15.58 13.00 -8.89
CA LYS A 47 -16.26 14.16 -8.27
C LYS A 47 -15.38 15.41 -8.25
N ASN A 48 -14.09 15.24 -8.09
CA ASN A 48 -13.14 16.35 -8.04
C ASN A 48 -12.54 16.54 -9.43
N GLU A 49 -12.85 17.65 -10.08
CA GLU A 49 -12.28 18.02 -11.37
C GLU A 49 -10.78 18.37 -11.22
N ILE A 50 -9.98 17.35 -10.87
CA ILE A 50 -8.55 17.53 -10.63
C ILE A 50 -7.83 17.52 -11.97
N VAL A 51 -7.09 18.59 -12.23
CA VAL A 51 -6.18 18.68 -13.37
C VAL A 51 -4.81 18.21 -12.91
N PHE A 52 -4.29 17.19 -13.58
CA PHE A 52 -2.95 16.68 -13.31
C PHE A 52 -1.95 17.25 -14.32
N ASP A 53 -0.81 17.70 -13.83
CA ASP A 53 0.25 18.29 -14.66
C ASP A 53 1.00 17.24 -15.49
N SER A 54 0.98 15.99 -15.03
CA SER A 54 1.68 14.88 -15.68
C SER A 54 1.09 13.54 -15.25
N PRO A 55 1.36 12.44 -15.99
CA PRO A 55 1.00 11.08 -15.54
C PRO A 55 1.62 10.70 -14.19
N GLY A 56 2.82 11.19 -13.90
CA GLY A 56 3.47 10.99 -12.61
C GLY A 56 2.73 11.69 -11.46
N HIS A 57 2.23 12.89 -11.68
CA HIS A 57 1.41 13.62 -10.71
C HIS A 57 0.07 12.91 -10.47
N GLU A 58 -0.59 12.46 -11.52
CA GLU A 58 -1.83 11.65 -11.45
C GLU A 58 -1.62 10.39 -10.61
N LYS A 59 -0.60 9.61 -10.91
CA LYS A 59 -0.27 8.37 -10.20
C LYS A 59 0.03 8.61 -8.72
N ALA A 60 0.86 9.61 -8.41
CA ALA A 60 1.22 9.96 -7.03
C ALA A 60 0.00 10.40 -6.22
N TRP A 61 -0.89 11.19 -6.83
CA TRP A 61 -2.13 11.61 -6.21
C TRP A 61 -3.03 10.41 -5.86
N ILE A 62 -3.19 9.48 -6.80
CA ILE A 62 -4.00 8.27 -6.61
C ILE A 62 -3.43 7.39 -5.50
N ILE A 63 -2.11 7.18 -5.47
CA ILE A 63 -1.45 6.43 -4.40
C ILE A 63 -1.71 7.08 -3.04
N ARG A 64 -1.53 8.39 -2.94
CA ARG A 64 -1.75 9.13 -1.70
C ARG A 64 -3.22 9.07 -1.25
N ALA A 65 -4.16 9.26 -2.17
CA ALA A 65 -5.59 9.15 -1.90
C ALA A 65 -5.96 7.75 -1.39
N THR A 66 -5.42 6.72 -2.00
CA THR A 66 -5.63 5.33 -1.60
C THR A 66 -5.09 5.07 -0.19
N MET A 67 -3.86 5.48 0.08
CA MET A 67 -3.25 5.32 1.41
C MET A 67 -4.01 6.06 2.50
N ASN A 68 -4.43 7.29 2.22
CA ASN A 68 -5.21 8.08 3.17
C ASN A 68 -6.56 7.43 3.48
N ALA A 69 -7.25 6.93 2.46
CA ALA A 69 -8.51 6.20 2.62
C ALA A 69 -8.32 4.93 3.47
N CYS A 70 -7.25 4.18 3.24
CA CYS A 70 -6.92 2.99 4.04
C CYS A 70 -6.63 3.35 5.51
N LYS A 71 -5.86 4.39 5.75
CA LYS A 71 -5.55 4.88 7.10
C LYS A 71 -6.81 5.33 7.84
N ASP A 72 -7.71 6.02 7.16
CA ASP A 72 -8.98 6.47 7.72
C ASP A 72 -9.87 5.28 8.08
N LEU A 73 -9.95 4.28 7.23
CA LEU A 73 -10.70 3.07 7.51
C LEU A 73 -10.12 2.30 8.72
N LEU A 74 -8.81 2.14 8.79
CA LEU A 74 -8.14 1.48 9.93
C LEU A 74 -8.39 2.24 11.23
N ARG A 75 -8.36 3.56 11.22
CA ARG A 75 -8.67 4.40 12.38
C ARG A 75 -10.13 4.23 12.81
N THR A 76 -11.07 4.23 11.87
CA THR A 76 -12.49 4.01 12.14
C THR A 76 -12.73 2.61 12.72
N ASN A 77 -12.11 1.58 12.16
CA ASN A 77 -12.21 0.21 12.64
C ASN A 77 -11.62 0.04 14.05
N PHE A 78 -10.52 0.73 14.34
CA PHE A 78 -9.93 0.74 15.68
C PHE A 78 -10.92 1.29 16.71
N TRP A 79 -11.59 2.40 16.45
CA TRP A 79 -12.59 2.97 17.33
C TRP A 79 -13.81 2.08 17.49
N LYS A 80 -14.30 1.45 16.43
CA LYS A 80 -15.39 0.47 16.49
C LYS A 80 -15.05 -0.74 17.36
N ARG A 81 -13.83 -1.26 17.25
CA ARG A 81 -13.36 -2.38 18.09
C ARG A 81 -13.18 -1.99 19.55
N ALA A 82 -12.80 -0.76 19.84
CA ALA A 82 -12.68 -0.25 21.20
C ALA A 82 -14.05 -0.14 21.91
N VAL A 83 -15.12 0.02 21.13
CA VAL A 83 -16.51 0.09 21.62
C VAL A 83 -17.17 -1.29 21.64
N ASP A 84 -16.80 -2.18 20.71
CA ASP A 84 -17.37 -3.52 20.55
C ASP A 84 -16.34 -4.57 20.97
N LEU A 85 -16.41 -5.02 22.23
CA LEU A 85 -15.50 -6.00 22.81
C LEU A 85 -15.64 -7.42 22.22
N ASP A 86 -16.60 -7.66 21.32
CA ASP A 86 -16.92 -8.97 20.76
C ASP A 86 -16.61 -9.14 19.26
N ALA A 87 -16.02 -8.15 18.61
CA ALA A 87 -15.66 -8.28 17.20
C ALA A 87 -14.30 -8.98 17.02
N SER A 88 -14.28 -10.30 17.09
CA SER A 88 -13.22 -11.09 16.49
C SER A 88 -13.37 -10.98 14.97
N ALA A 89 -12.67 -10.04 14.35
CA ALA A 89 -12.56 -10.01 12.90
C ALA A 89 -11.74 -11.23 12.47
N GLU A 90 -12.41 -12.26 11.99
CA GLU A 90 -11.76 -13.30 11.21
C GLU A 90 -11.15 -12.62 9.99
N LEU A 91 -9.82 -12.60 9.96
CA LEU A 91 -9.06 -12.19 8.79
C LEU A 91 -9.27 -13.29 7.74
N GLU A 92 -10.23 -13.09 6.85
CA GLU A 92 -10.35 -13.94 5.68
C GLU A 92 -9.06 -13.80 4.86
N ALA A 93 -8.31 -14.90 4.78
CA ALA A 93 -7.17 -14.98 3.90
C ALA A 93 -7.65 -14.77 2.46
N PRO A 94 -7.02 -13.88 1.68
CA PRO A 94 -7.43 -13.63 0.32
C PRO A 94 -7.25 -14.88 -0.54
N ALA A 95 -8.18 -15.09 -1.45
CA ALA A 95 -8.18 -16.20 -2.39
C ALA A 95 -7.08 -16.10 -3.47
N VAL A 96 -6.26 -15.06 -3.45
CA VAL A 96 -5.16 -14.88 -4.40
C VAL A 96 -3.90 -15.49 -3.82
N LYS A 97 -3.54 -16.67 -4.31
CA LYS A 97 -2.23 -17.27 -4.08
C LYS A 97 -1.17 -16.50 -4.89
N GLU A 98 -0.86 -15.31 -4.47
CA GLU A 98 0.34 -14.64 -4.94
C GLU A 98 1.53 -15.15 -4.12
N SER A 99 2.70 -15.15 -4.72
CA SER A 99 3.94 -15.81 -4.30
C SER A 99 4.19 -15.87 -2.78
N ALA A 100 4.95 -16.88 -2.33
CA ALA A 100 5.44 -17.00 -0.95
C ALA A 100 6.14 -15.72 -0.43
N LEU A 101 6.72 -14.92 -1.33
CA LEU A 101 7.35 -13.65 -0.99
C LEU A 101 6.31 -12.60 -0.55
N LEU A 102 5.16 -12.52 -1.22
CA LEU A 102 4.10 -11.61 -0.82
C LEU A 102 3.57 -11.95 0.57
N ASP A 103 3.40 -13.23 0.88
CA ASP A 103 2.97 -13.68 2.20
C ASP A 103 3.95 -13.23 3.29
N GLU A 104 5.26 -13.30 3.01
CA GLU A 104 6.28 -12.83 3.94
C GLU A 104 6.26 -11.30 4.11
N VAL A 105 6.08 -10.56 3.01
CA VAL A 105 5.90 -9.10 3.06
C VAL A 105 4.68 -8.73 3.89
N MET A 106 3.59 -9.47 3.77
CA MET A 106 2.35 -9.19 4.49
C MET A 106 2.46 -9.41 6.01
N LYS A 107 3.46 -10.14 6.49
CA LYS A 107 3.78 -10.29 7.92
C LYS A 107 4.50 -9.08 8.52
N LEU A 108 5.04 -8.20 7.69
CA LEU A 108 5.75 -7.01 8.16
C LEU A 108 4.79 -5.96 8.75
N PRO A 109 5.27 -5.09 9.65
CA PRO A 109 4.52 -3.91 10.07
C PRO A 109 4.11 -3.05 8.88
N LYS A 110 2.95 -2.42 8.97
CA LYS A 110 2.30 -1.65 7.92
C LYS A 110 3.21 -0.66 7.19
N ASN A 111 3.99 0.14 7.94
CA ASN A 111 4.88 1.14 7.34
C ASN A 111 6.04 0.51 6.56
N TYR A 112 6.52 -0.66 6.99
CA TYR A 112 7.56 -1.40 6.28
C TYR A 112 7.01 -2.00 4.99
N ARG A 113 5.80 -2.60 5.04
CA ARG A 113 5.14 -3.14 3.84
C ARG A 113 4.94 -2.09 2.77
N ALA A 114 4.38 -0.94 3.15
CA ALA A 114 4.11 0.16 2.24
C ALA A 114 5.39 0.70 1.60
N SER A 115 6.43 0.92 2.39
CA SER A 115 7.71 1.42 1.89
C SER A 115 8.38 0.42 0.93
N ILE A 116 8.40 -0.86 1.26
CA ILE A 116 8.93 -1.92 0.41
C ILE A 116 8.16 -2.02 -0.90
N TYR A 117 6.84 -1.99 -0.85
CA TYR A 117 6.01 -2.03 -2.04
C TYR A 117 6.30 -0.85 -2.98
N LEU A 118 6.31 0.36 -2.46
CA LEU A 118 6.56 1.56 -3.26
C LEU A 118 7.97 1.59 -3.85
N TYR A 119 8.95 1.14 -3.11
CA TYR A 119 10.33 1.14 -3.56
C TYR A 119 10.60 0.05 -4.61
N TYR A 120 10.27 -1.20 -4.31
CA TYR A 120 10.63 -2.35 -5.16
C TYR A 120 9.62 -2.62 -6.27
N TYR A 121 8.35 -2.41 -6.02
CA TYR A 121 7.31 -2.70 -7.01
C TYR A 121 6.98 -1.50 -7.88
N GLU A 122 6.79 -0.33 -7.28
CA GLU A 122 6.41 0.88 -8.01
C GLU A 122 7.62 1.73 -8.45
N GLY A 123 8.82 1.44 -7.97
CA GLY A 123 10.06 2.08 -8.40
C GLY A 123 10.27 3.50 -7.89
N TYR A 124 9.66 3.89 -6.79
CA TYR A 124 9.85 5.21 -6.18
C TYR A 124 11.16 5.31 -5.41
N THR A 125 11.75 6.48 -5.44
CA THR A 125 12.92 6.83 -4.60
C THR A 125 12.50 7.04 -3.14
N VAL A 126 13.47 6.97 -2.22
CA VAL A 126 13.24 7.28 -0.79
C VAL A 126 12.60 8.66 -0.61
N LYS A 127 13.06 9.65 -1.35
CA LYS A 127 12.53 11.02 -1.32
C LYS A 127 11.06 11.08 -1.75
N GLU A 128 10.72 10.40 -2.83
CA GLU A 128 9.34 10.34 -3.34
C GLU A 128 8.42 9.59 -2.38
N ILE A 129 8.88 8.47 -1.80
CA ILE A 129 8.13 7.72 -0.81
C ILE A 129 7.88 8.57 0.45
N ALA A 130 8.87 9.30 0.90
CA ALA A 130 8.76 10.23 2.02
C ALA A 130 7.64 11.26 1.78
N ALA A 131 7.59 11.84 0.60
CA ALA A 131 6.54 12.77 0.21
C ALA A 131 5.16 12.10 0.15
N ILE A 132 5.07 10.90 -0.43
CA ILE A 132 3.80 10.14 -0.55
C ILE A 132 3.26 9.74 0.82
N LEU A 133 4.10 9.22 1.71
CA LEU A 133 3.70 8.75 3.03
C LEU A 133 3.62 9.84 4.09
N GLY A 134 4.08 11.05 3.78
CA GLY A 134 4.14 12.16 4.75
C GLY A 134 5.11 11.87 5.90
N LYS A 135 6.25 11.24 5.60
CA LYS A 135 7.31 10.86 6.54
C LYS A 135 8.63 11.49 6.13
N SER A 136 9.61 11.48 7.02
CA SER A 136 10.96 11.92 6.69
C SER A 136 11.69 10.88 5.82
N GLU A 137 12.67 11.31 5.04
CA GLU A 137 13.52 10.40 4.26
C GLU A 137 14.27 9.42 5.17
N ASN A 138 14.71 9.88 6.34
CA ASN A 138 15.34 9.02 7.33
C ASN A 138 14.39 7.92 7.84
N ALA A 139 13.13 8.24 8.07
CA ALA A 139 12.13 7.25 8.46
C ALA A 139 11.91 6.21 7.37
N ILE A 140 11.81 6.63 6.10
CA ILE A 140 11.65 5.70 4.98
C ILE A 140 12.89 4.81 4.82
N SER A 141 14.09 5.37 4.90
CA SER A 141 15.34 4.58 4.86
C SER A 141 15.38 3.55 5.98
N ALA A 142 14.95 3.90 7.18
CA ALA A 142 14.84 2.98 8.32
C ALA A 142 13.79 1.88 8.06
N TYR A 143 12.63 2.21 7.51
CA TYR A 143 11.59 1.23 7.18
C TYR A 143 12.06 0.23 6.12
N LEU A 144 12.74 0.70 5.08
CA LEU A 144 13.32 -0.16 4.04
C LEU A 144 14.40 -1.07 4.62
N SER A 145 15.33 -0.52 5.39
CA SER A 145 16.43 -1.28 6.00
C SER A 145 15.89 -2.37 6.96
N ARG A 146 14.99 -1.99 7.86
CA ARG A 146 14.40 -2.93 8.83
C ARG A 146 13.48 -3.94 8.16
N GLY A 147 12.71 -3.51 7.16
CA GLY A 147 11.84 -4.40 6.39
C GLY A 147 12.64 -5.45 5.63
N ARG A 148 13.70 -5.06 4.95
CA ARG A 148 14.63 -5.98 4.27
C ARG A 148 15.27 -6.97 5.23
N LYS A 149 15.70 -6.50 6.37
CA LYS A 149 16.30 -7.35 7.41
C LYS A 149 15.32 -8.40 7.93
N LYS A 150 14.09 -8.00 8.18
CA LYS A 150 13.03 -8.93 8.62
C LYS A 150 12.67 -9.95 7.53
N LEU A 151 12.55 -9.54 6.28
CA LEU A 151 12.32 -10.43 5.14
C LEU A 151 13.44 -11.44 4.98
N LYS A 152 14.69 -10.99 5.06
CA LYS A 152 15.86 -11.88 5.00
C LYS A 152 15.81 -12.91 6.12
N LEU A 153 15.41 -12.53 7.33
CA LEU A 153 15.26 -13.43 8.47
C LEU A 153 14.15 -14.46 8.25
N GLN A 154 13.04 -14.05 7.63
CA GLN A 154 11.89 -14.90 7.36
C GLN A 154 12.13 -15.89 6.21
N LEU A 155 12.96 -15.52 5.25
CA LEU A 155 13.27 -16.34 4.06
C LEU A 155 14.44 -17.30 4.27
N LEU A 156 15.23 -17.13 5.34
CA LEU A 156 16.33 -18.05 5.65
C LEU A 156 15.78 -19.34 6.27
N PRO A 157 16.23 -20.53 5.81
CA PRO A 157 15.93 -21.79 6.47
C PRO A 157 16.41 -21.75 7.92
N SER A 158 15.67 -22.38 8.83
CA SER A 158 16.05 -22.51 10.23
C SER A 158 17.43 -23.19 10.34
N GLY A 159 18.44 -22.48 10.86
CA GLY A 159 19.78 -22.99 11.09
C GLY A 159 20.88 -22.45 10.17
N VAL A 160 20.59 -21.54 9.26
CA VAL A 160 21.61 -20.86 8.46
C VAL A 160 22.11 -19.63 9.21
N GLU A 161 23.38 -19.64 9.61
CA GLU A 161 24.05 -18.47 10.18
C GLU A 161 24.05 -17.29 9.19
N ARG A 162 23.68 -16.13 9.70
CA ARG A 162 23.63 -14.89 8.94
C ARG A 162 25.03 -14.44 8.57
N ARG A 163 25.38 -14.52 7.30
CA ARG A 163 26.52 -13.76 6.81
C ARG A 163 26.10 -12.31 6.59
N SER A 164 26.81 -11.41 7.21
CA SER A 164 26.59 -9.96 7.17
C SER A 164 27.03 -9.28 5.87
N ASP A 165 27.10 -10.02 4.76
CA ASP A 165 27.83 -9.62 3.56
C ASP A 165 26.99 -8.90 2.49
N TYR A 166 25.76 -8.46 2.82
CA TYR A 166 24.96 -7.65 1.90
C TYR A 166 24.54 -6.31 2.51
N VAL A 167 25.51 -5.61 3.06
CA VAL A 167 25.42 -4.19 3.31
C VAL A 167 26.29 -3.50 2.27
N THR A 168 25.79 -3.34 1.09
CA THR A 168 26.20 -2.26 0.19
C THR A 168 25.15 -2.07 -0.87
N ASP A 169 24.85 -0.81 -1.03
CA ASP A 169 24.07 -0.12 -2.05
C ASP A 169 22.62 0.11 -1.66
N VAL A 170 22.52 1.14 -0.99
CA VAL A 170 21.82 2.43 -0.98
C VAL A 170 20.54 2.46 -1.77
#